data_8451d142c490351b9ae402e8953751bb
#
_entry.id   8451d142c490351b9ae402e8953751bb
#
_cell.length_a   1.000
_cell.length_b   1.000
_cell.length_c   1.000
_cell.angle_alpha   90.00
_cell.angle_beta   90.00
_cell.angle_gamma   90.00
#
_symmetry.space_group_name_H-M   'P 1'
#
loop_
_entity.id
_entity.type
_entity.pdbx_description
1 polymer ?
#
loop_
_entity_poly.entity_id
_entity_poly.type
_entity_poly.pdbx_seq_one_letter_code
_entity_poly.pdbx_strand_id
1 'polypeptide(L)'
;KPPLVRAATVERSSEMSRAFTGVVVARTQSDLGFRVSGKILERLVDTGETVKRGQPLMRLDPIDLQLQARAQQEAVASARALARQTADDESRYRGLVAAGAVSASAYDQIKAAADSAKARLSAAQAQAEVARNATGYAVLLADADGVVMDTLAEPGQVVSAGQAVVRLARAGQREAIVHLPETLRPAPDSTAQASLYGNDAAAVAAKLRLLSEAADATTRTFEARYVLDGALANAPLGATITLNIAEGKNAGQVAQVPIAALYDPGNGTGVWVIAGEPSRVAWRPVQVVGIGDDAARVAGKLDAGEQVVALGAHLLQDGEQVRLAQAAVTPVAGSQP
;
A
#
# COMPACT_ATOMS: atom_id res chain seq x y z
N LYS A 1 51.55 -33.53 26.29
CA LYS A 1 50.29 -34.21 25.85
C LYS A 1 49.45 -33.18 25.11
N PRO A 2 48.88 -33.54 23.94
CA PRO A 2 48.04 -32.57 23.21
C PRO A 2 46.93 -32.02 24.10
N PRO A 3 46.66 -30.69 24.05
CA PRO A 3 45.63 -30.04 24.88
C PRO A 3 44.24 -30.63 24.58
N LEU A 4 43.41 -30.68 25.63
CA LEU A 4 42.03 -31.13 25.55
C LEU A 4 41.16 -29.95 25.21
N VAL A 5 40.38 -30.02 24.09
CA VAL A 5 39.49 -28.96 23.64
C VAL A 5 38.08 -29.47 23.47
N ARG A 6 37.10 -28.60 23.66
CA ARG A 6 35.70 -28.89 23.32
C ARG A 6 35.40 -28.33 21.93
N ALA A 7 34.91 -29.17 21.07
CA ALA A 7 34.50 -28.80 19.72
C ALA A 7 33.01 -28.35 19.71
N ALA A 8 32.70 -27.41 18.82
CA ALA A 8 31.34 -27.07 18.41
C ALA A 8 31.26 -27.04 16.89
N THR A 9 30.11 -27.36 16.37
CA THR A 9 29.85 -27.32 14.92
C THR A 9 29.47 -25.93 14.49
N VAL A 10 30.03 -25.47 13.39
CA VAL A 10 29.65 -24.24 12.72
C VAL A 10 28.26 -24.39 12.10
N GLU A 11 27.33 -23.58 12.52
CA GLU A 11 25.99 -23.53 11.93
C GLU A 11 25.89 -22.40 10.92
N ARG A 12 25.08 -22.57 9.88
CA ARG A 12 24.72 -21.41 9.06
C ARG A 12 23.88 -20.46 9.89
N SER A 13 24.30 -19.21 9.99
CA SER A 13 23.42 -18.18 10.53
C SER A 13 22.24 -18.04 9.58
N SER A 14 21.02 -18.12 10.11
CA SER A 14 19.84 -17.66 9.37
C SER A 14 20.06 -16.21 8.95
N GLU A 15 19.58 -15.82 7.77
CA GLU A 15 19.64 -14.44 7.29
C GLU A 15 19.21 -13.47 8.40
N MET A 16 20.02 -12.42 8.61
CA MET A 16 19.62 -11.39 9.56
C MET A 16 18.36 -10.75 9.05
N SER A 17 17.26 -10.98 9.74
CA SER A 17 16.00 -10.30 9.50
C SER A 17 15.70 -9.35 10.64
N ARG A 18 15.20 -8.16 10.30
CA ARG A 18 14.67 -7.20 11.27
C ARG A 18 13.17 -7.15 11.18
N ALA A 19 12.55 -7.13 12.34
CA ALA A 19 11.10 -6.98 12.46
C ALA A 19 10.72 -5.50 12.38
N PHE A 20 9.78 -5.18 11.49
CA PHE A 20 9.17 -3.86 11.37
C PHE A 20 7.68 -3.99 11.53
N THR A 21 7.12 -3.11 12.35
CA THR A 21 5.68 -3.03 12.55
C THR A 21 5.08 -2.07 11.51
N GLY A 22 3.98 -2.48 10.91
CA GLY A 22 3.24 -1.72 9.93
C GLY A 22 1.74 -1.88 10.08
N VAL A 23 1.01 -1.37 9.10
CA VAL A 23 -0.45 -1.38 9.05
C VAL A 23 -0.93 -1.97 7.74
N VAL A 24 -1.98 -2.80 7.80
CA VAL A 24 -2.65 -3.34 6.63
C VAL A 24 -3.54 -2.27 5.99
N VAL A 25 -3.34 -2.02 4.71
CA VAL A 25 -4.12 -1.06 3.92
C VAL A 25 -4.66 -1.69 2.65
N ALA A 26 -5.69 -1.08 2.08
CA ALA A 26 -6.06 -1.38 0.71
C ALA A 26 -5.04 -0.77 -0.26
N ARG A 27 -4.74 -1.46 -1.34
CA ARG A 27 -3.84 -0.94 -2.38
C ARG A 27 -4.29 0.39 -2.95
N THR A 28 -5.60 0.58 -3.09
CA THR A 28 -6.21 1.82 -3.58
C THR A 28 -7.24 2.32 -2.59
N GLN A 29 -7.12 3.59 -2.22
CA GLN A 29 -8.10 4.31 -1.43
C GLN A 29 -8.61 5.50 -2.23
N SER A 30 -9.90 5.83 -2.08
CA SER A 30 -10.56 6.97 -2.73
C SER A 30 -11.16 7.86 -1.67
N ASP A 31 -10.83 9.13 -1.70
CA ASP A 31 -11.53 10.16 -0.94
C ASP A 31 -12.68 10.68 -1.80
N LEU A 32 -13.91 10.33 -1.43
CA LEU A 32 -15.12 10.63 -2.17
C LEU A 32 -15.75 11.91 -1.65
N GLY A 33 -16.19 12.76 -2.57
CA GLY A 33 -16.86 14.02 -2.27
C GLY A 33 -17.97 14.32 -3.28
N PHE A 34 -18.87 15.21 -2.91
CA PHE A 34 -19.92 15.68 -3.81
C PHE A 34 -19.35 16.58 -4.91
N ARG A 35 -19.97 16.54 -6.09
CA ARG A 35 -19.61 17.41 -7.22
C ARG A 35 -20.29 18.78 -7.15
N VAL A 36 -21.23 18.95 -6.23
CA VAL A 36 -21.99 20.17 -5.97
C VAL A 36 -21.93 20.48 -4.47
N SER A 37 -22.03 21.74 -4.12
CA SER A 37 -22.12 22.18 -2.72
C SER A 37 -23.54 22.02 -2.20
N GLY A 38 -23.68 21.76 -0.90
CA GLY A 38 -24.99 21.67 -0.26
C GLY A 38 -24.92 21.19 1.18
N LYS A 39 -26.08 21.15 1.85
CA LYS A 39 -26.24 20.60 3.19
C LYS A 39 -26.45 19.09 3.09
N ILE A 40 -25.70 18.32 3.88
CA ILE A 40 -25.90 16.87 3.99
C ILE A 40 -27.24 16.62 4.69
N LEU A 41 -28.14 15.92 4.02
CA LEU A 41 -29.44 15.52 4.54
C LEU A 41 -29.37 14.22 5.33
N GLU A 42 -28.71 13.22 4.76
CA GLU A 42 -28.61 11.88 5.36
C GLU A 42 -27.29 11.18 4.98
N ARG A 43 -26.83 10.34 5.90
CA ARG A 43 -25.74 9.38 5.71
C ARG A 43 -26.36 7.98 5.66
N LEU A 44 -26.02 7.21 4.63
CA LEU A 44 -26.62 5.92 4.32
C LEU A 44 -25.71 4.74 4.62
N VAL A 45 -24.48 5.03 5.03
CA VAL A 45 -23.46 4.00 5.34
C VAL A 45 -22.67 4.35 6.58
N ASP A 46 -22.15 3.36 7.26
CA ASP A 46 -21.31 3.50 8.45
C ASP A 46 -19.85 3.11 8.16
N THR A 47 -18.93 3.60 9.00
CA THR A 47 -17.52 3.18 8.98
C THR A 47 -17.42 1.68 9.22
N GLY A 48 -16.61 0.99 8.40
CA GLY A 48 -16.46 -0.47 8.40
C GLY A 48 -17.47 -1.21 7.52
N GLU A 49 -18.47 -0.54 6.97
CA GLU A 49 -19.47 -1.16 6.10
C GLU A 49 -18.89 -1.50 4.72
N THR A 50 -19.25 -2.67 4.21
CA THR A 50 -18.91 -3.08 2.83
C THR A 50 -19.96 -2.55 1.87
N VAL A 51 -19.50 -1.85 0.83
CA VAL A 51 -20.35 -1.23 -0.19
C VAL A 51 -20.03 -1.74 -1.58
N LYS A 52 -21.03 -1.67 -2.47
CA LYS A 52 -20.90 -2.00 -3.90
C LYS A 52 -20.84 -0.74 -4.74
N ARG A 53 -20.18 -0.83 -5.88
CA ARG A 53 -20.15 0.25 -6.88
C ARG A 53 -21.57 0.71 -7.22
N GLY A 54 -21.80 2.01 -7.18
CA GLY A 54 -23.11 2.62 -7.44
C GLY A 54 -24.04 2.63 -6.22
N GLN A 55 -23.65 2.07 -5.08
CA GLN A 55 -24.42 2.16 -3.83
C GLN A 55 -24.41 3.60 -3.32
N PRO A 56 -25.58 4.18 -2.93
CA PRO A 56 -25.64 5.49 -2.31
C PRO A 56 -24.95 5.49 -0.94
N LEU A 57 -24.10 6.49 -0.71
CA LEU A 57 -23.33 6.67 0.53
C LEU A 57 -23.88 7.80 1.38
N MET A 58 -24.18 8.95 0.73
CA MET A 58 -24.72 10.14 1.38
C MET A 58 -25.61 10.90 0.41
N ARG A 59 -26.50 11.75 0.94
CA ARG A 59 -27.36 12.67 0.17
C ARG A 59 -27.25 14.09 0.67
N LEU A 60 -27.21 15.02 -0.27
CA LEU A 60 -27.45 16.44 -0.02
C LEU A 60 -28.93 16.76 -0.11
N ASP A 61 -29.33 17.89 0.48
CA ASP A 61 -30.65 18.48 0.26
C ASP A 61 -30.76 18.89 -1.22
N PRO A 62 -31.69 18.29 -2.00
CA PRO A 62 -31.78 18.53 -3.44
C PRO A 62 -32.70 19.70 -3.80
N ILE A 63 -33.36 20.37 -2.82
CA ILE A 63 -34.49 21.33 -3.09
C ILE A 63 -34.04 22.44 -4.03
N ASP A 64 -32.95 23.12 -3.74
CA ASP A 64 -32.47 24.25 -4.54
C ASP A 64 -32.03 23.80 -5.94
N LEU A 65 -31.35 22.64 -6.02
CA LEU A 65 -30.92 22.06 -7.31
C LEU A 65 -32.12 21.67 -8.17
N GLN A 66 -33.17 21.13 -7.57
CA GLN A 66 -34.42 20.79 -8.28
C GLN A 66 -35.13 22.02 -8.79
N LEU A 67 -35.23 23.09 -7.97
CA LEU A 67 -35.82 24.36 -8.37
C LEU A 67 -35.03 24.99 -9.53
N GLN A 68 -33.70 24.95 -9.49
CA GLN A 68 -32.86 25.43 -10.57
C GLN A 68 -33.07 24.62 -11.86
N ALA A 69 -33.13 23.30 -11.76
CA ALA A 69 -33.39 22.43 -12.92
C ALA A 69 -34.73 22.71 -13.54
N ARG A 70 -35.79 22.95 -12.70
CA ARG A 70 -37.12 23.33 -13.15
C ARG A 70 -37.11 24.68 -13.87
N ALA A 71 -36.46 25.71 -13.32
CA ALA A 71 -36.34 27.00 -13.96
C ALA A 71 -35.70 26.92 -15.35
N GLN A 72 -34.65 26.12 -15.52
CA GLN A 72 -34.02 25.88 -16.83
C GLN A 72 -34.95 25.12 -17.79
N GLN A 73 -35.77 24.22 -17.27
CA GLN A 73 -36.77 23.50 -18.11
C GLN A 73 -37.84 24.44 -18.64
N GLU A 74 -38.29 25.42 -17.86
CA GLU A 74 -39.25 26.47 -18.32
C GLU A 74 -38.57 27.39 -19.36
N ALA A 75 -37.29 27.69 -19.22
CA ALA A 75 -36.53 28.42 -20.24
C ALA A 75 -36.47 27.68 -21.58
N VAL A 76 -36.33 26.33 -21.55
CA VAL A 76 -36.42 25.51 -22.74
C VAL A 76 -37.80 25.58 -23.39
N ALA A 77 -38.86 25.53 -22.57
CA ALA A 77 -40.23 25.64 -23.07
C ALA A 77 -40.47 26.97 -23.80
N SER A 78 -40.01 28.08 -23.24
CA SER A 78 -40.09 29.41 -23.85
C SER A 78 -39.26 29.49 -25.16
N ALA A 79 -38.02 29.05 -25.15
CA ALA A 79 -37.16 29.05 -26.34
C ALA A 79 -37.71 28.15 -27.45
N ARG A 80 -38.34 27.03 -27.08
CA ARG A 80 -39.00 26.11 -28.02
C ARG A 80 -40.24 26.76 -28.70
N ALA A 81 -41.04 27.49 -27.93
CA ALA A 81 -42.19 28.22 -28.48
C ALA A 81 -41.76 29.27 -29.52
N LEU A 82 -40.72 30.06 -29.20
CA LEU A 82 -40.13 31.04 -30.11
C LEU A 82 -39.53 30.38 -31.38
N ALA A 83 -38.79 29.27 -31.20
CA ALA A 83 -38.22 28.55 -32.35
C ALA A 83 -39.28 27.97 -33.28
N ARG A 84 -40.40 27.48 -32.75
CA ARG A 84 -41.51 27.02 -33.55
C ARG A 84 -42.17 28.18 -34.33
N GLN A 85 -42.49 29.28 -33.64
CA GLN A 85 -43.08 30.45 -34.29
C GLN A 85 -42.21 30.93 -35.45
N THR A 86 -40.92 31.14 -35.22
CA THR A 86 -39.99 31.67 -36.23
C THR A 86 -39.79 30.66 -37.38
N ALA A 87 -39.79 29.36 -37.11
CA ALA A 87 -39.74 28.32 -38.16
C ALA A 87 -40.97 28.29 -39.03
N ASP A 88 -42.16 28.46 -38.43
CA ASP A 88 -43.43 28.56 -39.15
C ASP A 88 -43.47 29.80 -40.04
N ASP A 89 -42.97 30.97 -39.54
CA ASP A 89 -42.82 32.20 -40.31
C ASP A 89 -41.85 32.03 -41.48
N GLU A 90 -40.69 31.42 -41.25
CA GLU A 90 -39.70 31.13 -42.30
C GLU A 90 -40.29 30.25 -43.40
N SER A 91 -41.03 29.19 -43.01
CA SER A 91 -41.68 28.28 -43.95
C SER A 91 -42.70 29.01 -44.85
N ARG A 92 -43.52 29.91 -44.29
CA ARG A 92 -44.44 30.73 -45.05
C ARG A 92 -43.73 31.69 -46.01
N TYR A 93 -42.71 32.39 -45.56
CA TYR A 93 -41.96 33.34 -46.38
C TYR A 93 -41.18 32.66 -47.50
N ARG A 94 -40.67 31.44 -47.30
CA ARG A 94 -40.03 30.62 -48.33
C ARG A 94 -40.97 30.38 -49.49
N GLY A 95 -42.24 30.09 -49.25
CA GLY A 95 -43.26 29.95 -50.30
C GLY A 95 -43.56 31.26 -51.01
N LEU A 96 -43.61 32.40 -50.29
CA LEU A 96 -43.89 33.73 -50.86
C LEU A 96 -42.74 34.28 -51.73
N VAL A 97 -41.49 34.02 -51.36
CA VAL A 97 -40.31 34.37 -52.22
C VAL A 97 -40.36 33.58 -53.50
N ALA A 98 -40.66 32.29 -53.48
CA ALA A 98 -40.81 31.45 -54.66
C ALA A 98 -41.91 31.93 -55.61
N ALA A 99 -42.98 32.54 -55.07
CA ALA A 99 -44.04 33.15 -55.81
C ALA A 99 -43.78 34.62 -56.24
N GLY A 100 -42.62 35.17 -55.90
CA GLY A 100 -42.28 36.58 -56.20
C GLY A 100 -43.03 37.62 -55.38
N ALA A 101 -43.73 37.21 -54.30
CA ALA A 101 -44.58 38.09 -53.48
C ALA A 101 -43.83 38.91 -52.38
N VAL A 102 -42.58 38.50 -52.05
CA VAL A 102 -41.70 39.17 -51.09
C VAL A 102 -40.27 39.25 -51.63
N SER A 103 -39.49 40.24 -51.14
CA SER A 103 -38.10 40.39 -51.55
C SER A 103 -37.20 39.32 -50.93
N ALA A 104 -36.10 38.97 -51.60
CA ALA A 104 -35.09 38.05 -51.04
C ALA A 104 -34.53 38.55 -49.70
N SER A 105 -34.30 39.86 -49.56
CA SER A 105 -33.78 40.48 -48.34
C SER A 105 -34.76 40.30 -47.14
N ALA A 106 -36.10 40.41 -47.38
CA ALA A 106 -37.09 40.14 -46.33
C ALA A 106 -37.09 38.67 -45.89
N TYR A 107 -36.91 37.74 -46.83
CA TYR A 107 -36.79 36.32 -46.50
C TYR A 107 -35.51 36.05 -45.72
N ASP A 108 -34.34 36.62 -46.11
CA ASP A 108 -33.08 36.44 -45.40
C ASP A 108 -33.16 36.91 -43.93
N GLN A 109 -33.89 38.02 -43.66
CA GLN A 109 -34.15 38.46 -42.25
C GLN A 109 -34.97 37.46 -41.44
N ILE A 110 -36.04 36.88 -42.03
CA ILE A 110 -36.88 35.89 -41.33
C ILE A 110 -36.12 34.62 -41.11
N LYS A 111 -35.31 34.18 -42.12
CA LYS A 111 -34.45 33.01 -41.99
C LYS A 111 -33.41 33.19 -40.89
N ALA A 112 -32.74 34.34 -40.82
CA ALA A 112 -31.76 34.66 -39.77
C ALA A 112 -32.43 34.67 -38.37
N ALA A 113 -33.68 35.15 -38.26
CA ALA A 113 -34.45 35.08 -37.03
C ALA A 113 -34.77 33.65 -36.61
N ALA A 114 -35.19 32.78 -37.54
CA ALA A 114 -35.45 31.37 -37.31
C ALA A 114 -34.14 30.60 -36.88
N ASP A 115 -33.02 30.86 -37.58
CA ASP A 115 -31.73 30.26 -37.24
C ASP A 115 -31.27 30.71 -35.85
N SER A 116 -31.45 32.01 -35.51
CA SER A 116 -31.13 32.53 -34.20
C SER A 116 -31.98 31.89 -33.06
N ALA A 117 -33.32 31.79 -33.31
CA ALA A 117 -34.22 31.15 -32.31
C ALA A 117 -33.88 29.67 -32.12
N LYS A 118 -33.54 28.95 -33.19
CA LYS A 118 -33.09 27.56 -33.14
C LYS A 118 -31.80 27.43 -32.30
N ALA A 119 -30.82 28.31 -32.52
CA ALA A 119 -29.58 28.31 -31.73
C ALA A 119 -29.84 28.59 -30.22
N ARG A 120 -30.77 29.54 -29.92
CA ARG A 120 -31.20 29.84 -28.54
C ARG A 120 -31.86 28.61 -27.89
N LEU A 121 -32.71 27.87 -28.61
CA LEU A 121 -33.32 26.63 -28.10
C LEU A 121 -32.24 25.59 -27.76
N SER A 122 -31.26 25.40 -28.63
CA SER A 122 -30.16 24.48 -28.41
C SER A 122 -29.35 24.86 -27.15
N ALA A 123 -29.05 26.15 -26.97
CA ALA A 123 -28.35 26.65 -25.79
C ALA A 123 -29.17 26.42 -24.49
N ALA A 124 -30.49 26.72 -24.52
CA ALA A 124 -31.35 26.49 -23.37
C ALA A 124 -31.46 25.00 -22.99
N GLN A 125 -31.51 24.10 -23.99
CA GLN A 125 -31.49 22.65 -23.76
C GLN A 125 -30.21 22.21 -23.07
N ALA A 126 -29.03 22.68 -23.51
CA ALA A 126 -27.77 22.36 -22.89
C ALA A 126 -27.70 22.84 -21.43
N GLN A 127 -28.19 24.05 -21.14
CA GLN A 127 -28.25 24.57 -19.78
C GLN A 127 -29.19 23.77 -18.87
N ALA A 128 -30.35 23.35 -19.38
CA ALA A 128 -31.28 22.50 -18.63
C ALA A 128 -30.69 21.12 -18.32
N GLU A 129 -29.89 20.56 -19.23
CA GLU A 129 -29.19 19.30 -19.01
C GLU A 129 -28.11 19.43 -17.92
N VAL A 130 -27.33 20.51 -17.92
CA VAL A 130 -26.36 20.78 -16.85
C VAL A 130 -27.05 20.88 -15.50
N ALA A 131 -28.17 21.61 -15.39
CA ALA A 131 -28.93 21.75 -14.15
C ALA A 131 -29.52 20.39 -13.69
N ARG A 132 -30.03 19.59 -14.63
CA ARG A 132 -30.50 18.24 -14.35
C ARG A 132 -29.39 17.32 -13.83
N ASN A 133 -28.20 17.37 -14.43
CA ASN A 133 -27.04 16.59 -13.97
C ASN A 133 -26.63 17.01 -12.57
N ALA A 134 -26.65 18.31 -12.26
CA ALA A 134 -26.36 18.82 -10.91
C ALA A 134 -27.29 18.22 -9.84
N THR A 135 -28.56 18.01 -10.15
CA THR A 135 -29.52 17.33 -9.24
C THR A 135 -29.11 15.88 -8.99
N GLY A 136 -28.60 15.18 -9.99
CA GLY A 136 -28.06 13.82 -9.82
C GLY A 136 -26.83 13.76 -8.93
N TYR A 137 -26.03 14.83 -8.92
CA TYR A 137 -24.82 14.92 -8.08
C TYR A 137 -25.12 15.17 -6.59
N ALA A 138 -26.37 15.41 -6.21
CA ALA A 138 -26.81 15.48 -4.82
C ALA A 138 -26.77 14.12 -4.11
N VAL A 139 -26.61 13.00 -4.83
CA VAL A 139 -26.42 11.68 -4.27
C VAL A 139 -24.97 11.25 -4.51
N LEU A 140 -24.24 11.03 -3.43
CA LEU A 140 -22.89 10.49 -3.50
C LEU A 140 -22.96 8.97 -3.62
N LEU A 141 -22.40 8.43 -4.69
CA LEU A 141 -22.35 7.00 -4.97
C LEU A 141 -20.93 6.45 -4.77
N ALA A 142 -20.83 5.21 -4.33
CA ALA A 142 -19.56 4.49 -4.33
C ALA A 142 -19.03 4.31 -5.76
N ASP A 143 -17.78 4.68 -6.00
CA ASP A 143 -17.12 4.60 -7.31
C ASP A 143 -16.60 3.19 -7.62
N ALA A 144 -16.46 2.34 -6.60
CA ALA A 144 -16.02 0.94 -6.68
C ALA A 144 -16.60 0.12 -5.53
N ASP A 145 -16.48 -1.20 -5.63
CA ASP A 145 -16.69 -2.10 -4.50
C ASP A 145 -15.60 -1.86 -3.45
N GLY A 146 -15.94 -1.93 -2.16
CA GLY A 146 -14.95 -1.68 -1.11
C GLY A 146 -15.54 -1.62 0.28
N VAL A 147 -14.73 -1.09 1.21
CA VAL A 147 -15.09 -0.88 2.62
C VAL A 147 -14.96 0.60 2.94
N VAL A 148 -15.96 1.16 3.60
CA VAL A 148 -15.94 2.53 4.12
C VAL A 148 -14.93 2.60 5.27
N MET A 149 -13.83 3.31 5.06
CA MET A 149 -12.79 3.47 6.08
C MET A 149 -13.12 4.55 7.08
N ASP A 150 -13.74 5.63 6.59
CA ASP A 150 -14.01 6.79 7.39
C ASP A 150 -15.16 7.62 6.80
N THR A 151 -15.95 8.25 7.67
CA THR A 151 -16.97 9.26 7.31
C THR A 151 -16.51 10.60 7.88
N LEU A 152 -16.11 11.51 6.96
CA LEU A 152 -15.47 12.78 7.28
C LEU A 152 -16.46 13.93 7.46
N ALA A 153 -17.75 13.67 7.23
CA ALA A 153 -18.81 14.65 7.36
C ALA A 153 -20.11 14.00 7.83
N GLU A 154 -20.93 14.75 8.57
CA GLU A 154 -22.16 14.27 9.21
C GLU A 154 -23.40 14.98 8.68
N PRO A 155 -24.60 14.37 8.80
CA PRO A 155 -25.87 15.02 8.47
C PRO A 155 -26.03 16.36 9.18
N GLY A 156 -26.53 17.36 8.46
CA GLY A 156 -26.66 18.73 8.92
C GLY A 156 -25.51 19.65 8.57
N GLN A 157 -24.34 19.12 8.22
CA GLN A 157 -23.19 19.93 7.77
C GLN A 157 -23.38 20.42 6.34
N VAL A 158 -22.82 21.60 6.05
CA VAL A 158 -22.71 22.15 4.70
C VAL A 158 -21.32 21.85 4.17
N VAL A 159 -21.26 21.23 2.98
CA VAL A 159 -20.02 20.83 2.34
C VAL A 159 -19.86 21.53 0.99
N SER A 160 -18.62 21.75 0.61
CA SER A 160 -18.26 22.32 -0.68
C SER A 160 -18.06 21.23 -1.74
N ALA A 161 -18.22 21.60 -3.01
CA ALA A 161 -17.88 20.70 -4.12
C ALA A 161 -16.40 20.27 -4.05
N GLY A 162 -16.14 18.97 -4.17
CA GLY A 162 -14.80 18.37 -4.07
C GLY A 162 -14.28 18.13 -2.67
N GLN A 163 -15.01 18.56 -1.63
CA GLN A 163 -14.64 18.23 -0.24
C GLN A 163 -14.82 16.74 -0.01
N ALA A 164 -13.79 16.07 0.52
CA ALA A 164 -13.87 14.65 0.91
C ALA A 164 -14.87 14.48 2.08
N VAL A 165 -15.82 13.58 1.92
CA VAL A 165 -16.84 13.27 2.94
C VAL A 165 -16.84 11.79 3.32
N VAL A 166 -16.34 10.91 2.46
CA VAL A 166 -16.20 9.46 2.71
C VAL A 166 -14.85 9.00 2.17
N ARG A 167 -14.12 8.21 2.96
CA ARG A 167 -12.93 7.49 2.52
C ARG A 167 -13.28 6.03 2.26
N LEU A 168 -13.07 5.59 1.02
CA LEU A 168 -13.36 4.23 0.57
C LEU A 168 -12.07 3.47 0.30
N ALA A 169 -11.86 2.35 0.98
CA ALA A 169 -10.85 1.36 0.62
C ALA A 169 -11.43 0.45 -0.45
N ARG A 170 -10.91 0.52 -1.68
CA ARG A 170 -11.40 -0.32 -2.77
C ARG A 170 -11.11 -1.79 -2.53
N ALA A 171 -12.03 -2.65 -2.91
CA ALA A 171 -11.83 -4.09 -2.90
C ALA A 171 -10.64 -4.47 -3.80
N GLY A 172 -9.88 -5.48 -3.38
CA GLY A 172 -8.69 -5.94 -4.10
C GLY A 172 -7.54 -6.29 -3.16
N GLN A 173 -6.32 -6.27 -3.69
CA GLN A 173 -5.13 -6.64 -2.94
C GLN A 173 -4.92 -5.76 -1.70
N ARG A 174 -4.55 -6.42 -0.61
CA ARG A 174 -4.10 -5.76 0.63
C ARG A 174 -2.59 -5.55 0.57
N GLU A 175 -2.14 -4.49 1.19
CA GLU A 175 -0.73 -4.17 1.32
C GLU A 175 -0.40 -3.89 2.78
N ALA A 176 0.82 -4.22 3.19
CA ALA A 176 1.38 -3.74 4.44
C ALA A 176 2.21 -2.49 4.16
N ILE A 177 1.90 -1.39 4.84
CA ILE A 177 2.75 -0.20 4.87
C ILE A 177 3.64 -0.29 6.08
N VAL A 178 4.95 -0.20 5.86
CA VAL A 178 5.96 -0.08 6.91
C VAL A 178 6.90 1.09 6.60
N HIS A 179 7.49 1.65 7.64
CA HIS A 179 8.46 2.73 7.52
C HIS A 179 9.86 2.20 7.84
N LEU A 180 10.73 2.24 6.85
CA LEU A 180 12.09 1.69 6.94
C LEU A 180 13.11 2.81 7.19
N PRO A 181 14.11 2.59 8.05
CA PRO A 181 15.20 3.54 8.24
C PRO A 181 16.07 3.62 6.98
N GLU A 182 16.82 4.70 6.84
CA GLU A 182 17.73 4.94 5.71
C GLU A 182 18.78 3.83 5.53
N THR A 183 19.14 3.17 6.61
CA THR A 183 20.14 2.09 6.62
C THR A 183 19.64 0.79 5.99
N LEU A 184 18.33 0.63 5.80
CA LEU A 184 17.71 -0.57 5.25
C LEU A 184 16.91 -0.25 3.98
N ARG A 185 17.49 -0.56 2.84
CA ARG A 185 16.86 -0.44 1.53
C ARG A 185 16.77 -1.80 0.85
N PRO A 186 15.67 -2.54 1.04
CA PRO A 186 15.46 -3.82 0.38
C PRO A 186 15.49 -3.67 -1.14
N ALA A 187 15.98 -4.70 -1.84
CA ALA A 187 15.96 -4.70 -3.29
C ALA A 187 14.52 -4.73 -3.83
N PRO A 188 14.25 -4.12 -4.99
CA PRO A 188 12.97 -4.28 -5.66
C PRO A 188 12.60 -5.76 -5.79
N ASP A 189 11.29 -6.06 -5.67
CA ASP A 189 10.74 -7.42 -5.73
C ASP A 189 11.22 -8.40 -4.62
N SER A 190 11.99 -7.93 -3.63
CA SER A 190 12.37 -8.75 -2.47
C SER A 190 11.15 -9.19 -1.66
N THR A 191 11.29 -10.30 -0.94
CA THR A 191 10.23 -10.85 -0.09
C THR A 191 10.55 -10.63 1.38
N ALA A 192 9.51 -10.41 2.18
CA ALA A 192 9.56 -10.38 3.64
C ALA A 192 8.58 -11.41 4.20
N GLN A 193 8.79 -11.85 5.43
CA GLN A 193 7.85 -12.71 6.15
C GLN A 193 6.87 -11.82 6.93
N ALA A 194 5.58 -11.92 6.60
CA ALA A 194 4.51 -11.13 7.18
C ALA A 194 3.69 -11.96 8.18
N SER A 195 3.39 -11.40 9.33
CA SER A 195 2.48 -11.98 10.33
C SER A 195 1.60 -10.91 10.95
N LEU A 196 0.31 -11.19 11.16
CA LEU A 196 -0.58 -10.31 11.90
C LEU A 196 -0.25 -10.37 13.39
N TYR A 197 -0.31 -9.21 14.04
CA TYR A 197 -0.09 -9.12 15.47
C TYR A 197 -1.17 -9.93 16.23
N GLY A 198 -0.74 -10.74 17.21
CA GLY A 198 -1.64 -11.57 18.03
C GLY A 198 -2.23 -12.79 17.32
N ASN A 199 -1.73 -13.14 16.15
CA ASN A 199 -2.12 -14.36 15.44
C ASN A 199 -0.89 -15.29 15.33
N ASP A 200 -0.96 -16.46 15.98
CA ASP A 200 0.10 -17.49 15.96
C ASP A 200 0.16 -18.26 14.62
N ALA A 201 -0.60 -17.83 13.62
CA ALA A 201 -0.51 -18.44 12.28
C ALA A 201 0.88 -18.25 11.69
N ALA A 202 1.29 -19.24 10.88
CA ALA A 202 2.57 -19.19 10.18
C ALA A 202 2.74 -17.90 9.38
N ALA A 203 3.94 -17.32 9.44
CA ALA A 203 4.28 -16.14 8.65
C ALA A 203 4.13 -16.46 7.14
N VAL A 204 3.58 -15.49 6.41
CA VAL A 204 3.33 -15.58 4.96
C VAL A 204 4.30 -14.69 4.21
N ALA A 205 4.79 -15.13 3.06
CA ALA A 205 5.64 -14.31 2.22
C ALA A 205 4.87 -13.10 1.68
N ALA A 206 5.42 -11.91 1.89
CA ALA A 206 4.92 -10.65 1.33
C ALA A 206 5.95 -10.06 0.39
N LYS A 207 5.54 -9.60 -0.79
CA LYS A 207 6.44 -9.09 -1.84
C LYS A 207 6.51 -7.57 -1.80
N LEU A 208 7.72 -7.01 -1.80
CA LEU A 208 7.94 -5.58 -1.91
C LEU A 208 7.47 -5.09 -3.30
N ARG A 209 6.49 -4.20 -3.32
CA ARG A 209 5.98 -3.58 -4.55
C ARG A 209 6.53 -2.17 -4.75
N LEU A 210 6.64 -1.41 -3.66
CA LEU A 210 7.06 -0.01 -3.73
C LEU A 210 7.93 0.31 -2.51
N LEU A 211 9.06 0.92 -2.78
CA LEU A 211 9.88 1.61 -1.78
C LEU A 211 9.95 3.07 -2.20
N SER A 212 9.51 3.98 -1.33
CA SER A 212 9.60 5.42 -1.59
C SER A 212 11.06 5.84 -1.78
N GLU A 213 11.31 6.70 -2.74
CA GLU A 213 12.63 7.34 -2.89
C GLU A 213 12.77 8.61 -2.06
N ALA A 214 11.63 9.16 -1.59
CA ALA A 214 11.60 10.31 -0.71
C ALA A 214 11.39 9.86 0.74
N ALA A 215 12.26 10.31 1.63
CA ALA A 215 12.09 10.11 3.06
C ALA A 215 11.02 11.07 3.61
N ASP A 216 10.26 10.61 4.59
CA ASP A 216 9.44 11.49 5.41
C ASP A 216 10.34 12.47 6.16
N ALA A 217 10.03 13.76 6.06
CA ALA A 217 10.88 14.83 6.58
C ALA A 217 10.98 14.82 8.12
N THR A 218 9.98 14.27 8.80
CA THR A 218 9.89 14.25 10.27
C THR A 218 10.56 13.02 10.86
N THR A 219 10.26 11.85 10.31
CA THR A 219 10.73 10.55 10.85
C THR A 219 12.02 10.07 10.21
N ARG A 220 12.41 10.64 9.06
CA ARG A 220 13.56 10.23 8.24
C ARG A 220 13.49 8.75 7.84
N THR A 221 12.28 8.27 7.61
CA THR A 221 12.02 6.90 7.18
C THR A 221 11.45 6.87 5.76
N PHE A 222 11.64 5.76 5.09
CA PHE A 222 11.11 5.52 3.74
C PHE A 222 9.89 4.61 3.83
N GLU A 223 8.78 5.01 3.20
CA GLU A 223 7.60 4.17 3.11
C GLU A 223 7.87 2.98 2.18
N ALA A 224 7.63 1.77 2.69
CA ALA A 224 7.68 0.53 1.92
C ALA A 224 6.30 -0.14 1.93
N ARG A 225 5.86 -0.60 0.76
CA ARG A 225 4.58 -1.29 0.58
C ARG A 225 4.81 -2.71 0.10
N TYR A 226 4.35 -3.66 0.89
CA TYR A 226 4.43 -5.09 0.62
C TYR A 226 3.05 -5.64 0.30
N VAL A 227 2.92 -6.32 -0.83
CA VAL A 227 1.68 -7.02 -1.22
C VAL A 227 1.48 -8.23 -0.33
N LEU A 228 0.28 -8.36 0.22
CA LEU A 228 -0.12 -9.46 1.07
C LEU A 228 -0.94 -10.46 0.26
N ASP A 229 -0.44 -11.69 0.18
CA ASP A 229 -1.07 -12.79 -0.56
C ASP A 229 -1.44 -13.94 0.39
N GLY A 230 -2.05 -15.00 -0.16
CA GLY A 230 -2.39 -16.21 0.58
C GLY A 230 -3.33 -15.95 1.77
N ALA A 231 -2.97 -16.40 2.96
CA ALA A 231 -3.80 -16.24 4.16
C ALA A 231 -4.01 -14.78 4.59
N LEU A 232 -3.12 -13.86 4.16
CA LEU A 232 -3.20 -12.43 4.48
C LEU A 232 -3.87 -11.59 3.38
N ALA A 233 -4.30 -12.19 2.26
CA ALA A 233 -4.96 -11.48 1.17
C ALA A 233 -6.22 -10.72 1.60
N ASN A 234 -6.92 -11.21 2.64
CA ASN A 234 -8.11 -10.60 3.22
C ASN A 234 -7.89 -10.09 4.66
N ALA A 235 -6.63 -9.79 5.03
CA ALA A 235 -6.32 -9.25 6.35
C ALA A 235 -7.18 -8.01 6.66
N PRO A 236 -7.67 -7.82 7.90
CA PRO A 236 -8.46 -6.65 8.25
C PRO A 236 -7.71 -5.35 7.96
N LEU A 237 -8.40 -4.38 7.35
CA LEU A 237 -7.84 -3.04 7.14
C LEU A 237 -7.59 -2.36 8.48
N GLY A 238 -6.45 -1.66 8.59
CA GLY A 238 -6.02 -1.04 9.85
C GLY A 238 -5.37 -2.00 10.85
N ALA A 239 -5.36 -3.32 10.59
CA ALA A 239 -4.71 -4.28 11.47
C ALA A 239 -3.19 -4.06 11.51
N THR A 240 -2.60 -4.28 12.70
CA THR A 240 -1.16 -4.25 12.88
C THR A 240 -0.52 -5.51 12.30
N ILE A 241 0.53 -5.32 11.51
CA ILE A 241 1.26 -6.39 10.85
C ILE A 241 2.75 -6.26 11.14
N THR A 242 3.43 -7.38 11.36
CA THR A 242 4.89 -7.43 11.51
C THR A 242 5.50 -8.00 10.25
N LEU A 243 6.47 -7.31 9.69
CA LEU A 243 7.26 -7.73 8.55
C LEU A 243 8.70 -8.02 9.00
N ASN A 244 9.15 -9.26 8.84
CA ASN A 244 10.54 -9.64 9.01
C ASN A 244 11.25 -9.50 7.66
N ILE A 245 12.06 -8.46 7.54
CA ILE A 245 12.77 -8.08 6.32
C ILE A 245 14.22 -8.50 6.45
N ALA A 246 14.72 -9.29 5.48
CA ALA A 246 16.11 -9.70 5.44
C ALA A 246 17.02 -8.48 5.20
N GLU A 247 18.08 -8.34 5.98
CA GLU A 247 19.14 -7.35 5.76
C GLU A 247 20.04 -7.86 4.62
N GLY A 248 19.61 -7.63 3.38
CA GLY A 248 20.39 -8.01 2.22
C GLY A 248 21.55 -7.05 1.98
N LYS A 249 22.78 -7.47 2.31
CA LYS A 249 24.01 -7.21 1.53
C LYS A 249 25.18 -8.09 1.95
N ASN A 250 25.07 -8.89 3.03
CA ASN A 250 26.12 -9.85 3.43
C ASN A 250 25.54 -11.27 3.61
N ALA A 251 24.69 -11.73 2.72
CA ALA A 251 24.28 -13.14 2.62
C ALA A 251 25.44 -14.08 2.19
N GLY A 252 26.67 -13.55 2.07
CA GLY A 252 27.88 -14.31 1.88
C GLY A 252 28.39 -14.80 3.23
N GLN A 253 28.06 -16.06 3.56
CA GLN A 253 28.80 -16.84 4.58
C GLN A 253 28.88 -16.21 5.98
N VAL A 254 27.75 -15.79 6.54
CA VAL A 254 27.68 -15.55 7.96
C VAL A 254 27.47 -16.87 8.67
N ALA A 255 28.47 -17.30 9.40
CA ALA A 255 28.43 -18.50 10.23
C ALA A 255 28.07 -18.15 11.67
N GLN A 256 27.41 -19.06 12.36
CA GLN A 256 27.14 -18.96 13.78
C GLN A 256 28.11 -19.86 14.54
N VAL A 257 28.82 -19.29 15.51
CA VAL A 257 29.74 -19.99 16.39
C VAL A 257 29.44 -19.65 17.84
N PRO A 258 29.69 -20.52 18.80
CA PRO A 258 29.59 -20.16 20.22
C PRO A 258 30.50 -18.96 20.55
N ILE A 259 30.03 -18.04 21.42
CA ILE A 259 30.82 -16.85 21.82
C ILE A 259 32.19 -17.28 22.35
N ALA A 260 32.24 -18.38 23.10
CA ALA A 260 33.47 -18.91 23.67
C ALA A 260 34.48 -19.45 22.64
N ALA A 261 34.07 -19.61 21.38
CA ALA A 261 34.97 -19.98 20.27
C ALA A 261 35.76 -18.78 19.71
N LEU A 262 35.28 -17.56 19.98
CA LEU A 262 35.95 -16.33 19.55
C LEU A 262 37.21 -16.11 20.41
N TYR A 263 38.32 -15.90 19.74
CA TYR A 263 39.59 -15.60 20.38
C TYR A 263 40.31 -14.49 19.62
N ASP A 264 40.99 -13.62 20.34
CA ASP A 264 41.82 -12.55 19.79
C ASP A 264 43.25 -12.65 20.42
N PRO A 265 44.22 -13.13 19.65
CA PRO A 265 45.60 -13.18 20.12
C PRO A 265 46.34 -11.84 20.05
N GLY A 266 45.64 -10.71 19.76
CA GLY A 266 46.20 -9.38 19.55
C GLY A 266 46.35 -8.97 18.08
N ASN A 267 46.04 -9.86 17.15
CA ASN A 267 46.09 -9.61 15.69
C ASN A 267 44.73 -9.65 15.02
N GLY A 268 43.66 -9.51 15.79
CA GLY A 268 42.28 -9.55 15.35
C GLY A 268 41.54 -10.83 15.77
N THR A 269 40.23 -10.72 15.77
CA THR A 269 39.35 -11.80 16.20
C THR A 269 39.29 -12.94 15.18
N GLY A 270 39.38 -14.19 15.67
CA GLY A 270 39.28 -15.38 14.84
C GLY A 270 38.77 -16.59 15.61
N VAL A 271 38.75 -17.72 14.93
CA VAL A 271 38.37 -19.03 15.49
C VAL A 271 39.39 -20.08 15.13
N TRP A 272 39.55 -21.10 16.00
CA TRP A 272 40.34 -22.25 15.71
C TRP A 272 39.49 -23.33 15.04
N VAL A 273 39.75 -23.64 13.76
CA VAL A 273 39.04 -24.70 13.02
C VAL A 273 39.81 -26.01 13.24
N ILE A 274 39.08 -27.07 13.53
CA ILE A 274 39.61 -28.41 13.76
C ILE A 274 39.52 -29.20 12.46
N ALA A 275 40.66 -29.74 12.00
CA ALA A 275 40.70 -30.54 10.78
C ALA A 275 41.73 -31.67 10.85
N GLY A 276 41.53 -32.70 10.06
CA GLY A 276 42.48 -33.82 9.86
C GLY A 276 42.42 -34.93 10.90
N GLU A 277 43.10 -36.02 10.58
CA GLU A 277 43.40 -37.15 11.49
C GLU A 277 44.91 -37.39 11.48
N PRO A 278 45.63 -37.12 12.61
CA PRO A 278 45.12 -36.65 13.92
C PRO A 278 44.62 -35.19 13.89
N SER A 279 43.61 -34.90 14.73
CA SER A 279 42.97 -33.58 14.80
C SER A 279 43.99 -32.47 15.10
N ARG A 280 44.04 -31.49 14.21
CA ARG A 280 44.88 -30.29 14.34
C ARG A 280 44.00 -29.03 14.26
N VAL A 281 44.47 -27.96 14.88
CA VAL A 281 43.81 -26.67 14.82
C VAL A 281 44.50 -25.75 13.81
N ALA A 282 43.69 -25.01 13.05
CA ALA A 282 44.16 -23.96 12.14
C ALA A 282 43.47 -22.64 12.48
N TRP A 283 44.25 -21.57 12.56
CA TRP A 283 43.73 -20.24 12.81
C TRP A 283 43.00 -19.72 11.59
N ARG A 284 41.77 -19.21 11.82
CA ARG A 284 41.00 -18.61 10.77
C ARG A 284 40.43 -17.27 11.24
N PRO A 285 40.88 -16.14 10.66
CA PRO A 285 40.39 -14.82 11.02
C PRO A 285 38.94 -14.68 10.60
N VAL A 286 38.12 -14.07 11.45
CA VAL A 286 36.70 -13.79 11.20
C VAL A 286 36.37 -12.39 11.67
N GLN A 287 35.34 -11.78 11.03
CA GLN A 287 34.79 -10.51 11.44
C GLN A 287 33.51 -10.77 12.22
N VAL A 288 33.42 -10.28 13.46
CA VAL A 288 32.19 -10.39 14.25
C VAL A 288 31.16 -9.40 13.71
N VAL A 289 30.02 -9.95 13.25
CA VAL A 289 28.90 -9.21 12.66
C VAL A 289 27.84 -8.91 13.72
N GLY A 290 27.73 -9.78 14.73
CA GLY A 290 26.78 -9.61 15.84
C GLY A 290 27.00 -10.64 16.94
N ILE A 291 26.64 -10.30 18.15
CA ILE A 291 26.74 -11.17 19.33
C ILE A 291 25.32 -11.36 19.88
N GLY A 292 24.88 -12.61 20.01
CA GLY A 292 23.65 -13.02 20.70
C GLY A 292 23.95 -13.48 22.12
N ASP A 293 22.99 -14.14 22.79
CA ASP A 293 23.14 -14.56 24.19
C ASP A 293 24.15 -15.70 24.34
N ASP A 294 24.14 -16.72 23.48
CA ASP A 294 25.01 -17.90 23.55
C ASP A 294 25.95 -18.06 22.32
N ALA A 295 25.66 -17.35 21.24
CA ALA A 295 26.38 -17.50 19.98
C ALA A 295 26.70 -16.16 19.32
N ALA A 296 27.84 -16.12 18.64
CA ALA A 296 28.27 -14.99 17.83
C ALA A 296 28.11 -15.30 16.34
N ARG A 297 27.69 -14.30 15.60
CA ARG A 297 27.65 -14.35 14.14
C ARG A 297 28.92 -13.76 13.57
N VAL A 298 29.58 -14.51 12.71
CA VAL A 298 30.87 -14.14 12.15
C VAL A 298 30.84 -14.24 10.63
N ALA A 299 31.41 -13.24 9.98
CA ALA A 299 31.69 -13.27 8.54
C ALA A 299 33.14 -13.74 8.33
N GLY A 300 33.31 -14.74 7.48
CA GLY A 300 34.62 -15.32 7.18
C GLY A 300 34.49 -16.58 6.31
N LYS A 301 35.61 -17.17 5.97
CA LYS A 301 35.64 -18.45 5.23
C LYS A 301 35.41 -19.61 6.19
N LEU A 302 34.18 -19.77 6.67
CA LEU A 302 33.73 -20.87 7.53
C LEU A 302 32.58 -21.59 6.83
N ASP A 303 32.73 -22.89 6.62
CA ASP A 303 31.69 -23.72 6.05
C ASP A 303 30.80 -24.34 7.14
N ALA A 304 29.51 -24.43 6.84
CA ALA A 304 28.58 -25.10 7.75
C ALA A 304 28.99 -26.57 7.91
N GLY A 305 29.01 -27.06 9.15
CA GLY A 305 29.45 -28.39 9.50
C GLY A 305 30.94 -28.49 9.89
N GLU A 306 31.75 -27.46 9.65
CA GLU A 306 33.12 -27.42 10.18
C GLU A 306 33.09 -27.42 11.72
N GLN A 307 34.09 -28.00 12.33
CA GLN A 307 34.24 -27.99 13.79
C GLN A 307 35.19 -26.89 14.21
N VAL A 308 34.79 -26.12 15.22
CA VAL A 308 35.60 -25.07 15.85
C VAL A 308 35.82 -25.39 17.33
N VAL A 309 36.91 -24.87 17.88
CA VAL A 309 37.20 -25.01 19.31
C VAL A 309 36.26 -24.06 20.08
N ALA A 310 35.35 -24.59 20.89
CA ALA A 310 34.44 -23.85 21.72
C ALA A 310 35.01 -23.49 23.11
N LEU A 311 35.95 -24.28 23.61
CA LEU A 311 36.64 -24.03 24.89
C LEU A 311 38.08 -24.45 24.81
N GLY A 312 38.99 -23.64 25.41
CA GLY A 312 40.44 -23.87 25.42
C GLY A 312 41.20 -23.11 24.33
N ALA A 313 40.54 -22.18 23.60
CA ALA A 313 41.11 -21.45 22.47
C ALA A 313 42.43 -20.68 22.81
N HIS A 314 42.56 -20.17 24.04
CA HIS A 314 43.68 -19.35 24.48
C HIS A 314 45.00 -20.08 24.72
N LEU A 315 44.97 -21.43 24.69
CA LEU A 315 46.14 -22.28 24.93
C LEU A 315 46.73 -22.84 23.63
N LEU A 316 46.15 -22.55 22.47
CA LEU A 316 46.44 -23.21 21.20
C LEU A 316 47.39 -22.37 20.34
N GLN A 317 48.21 -23.08 19.55
CA GLN A 317 49.02 -22.53 18.48
C GLN A 317 48.62 -23.10 17.13
N ASP A 318 48.88 -22.35 16.07
CA ASP A 318 48.54 -22.76 14.73
C ASP A 318 49.25 -24.09 14.34
N GLY A 319 48.50 -25.05 13.81
CA GLY A 319 49.00 -26.40 13.46
C GLY A 319 49.09 -27.35 14.64
N GLU A 320 48.79 -26.94 15.88
CA GLU A 320 48.92 -27.79 17.07
C GLU A 320 47.94 -28.96 17.05
N GLN A 321 48.40 -30.13 17.50
CA GLN A 321 47.56 -31.33 17.64
C GLN A 321 46.69 -31.22 18.91
N VAL A 322 45.42 -31.50 18.82
CA VAL A 322 44.46 -31.42 19.93
C VAL A 322 43.73 -32.75 20.15
N ARG A 323 43.22 -32.92 21.36
CA ARG A 323 42.31 -34.02 21.70
C ARG A 323 40.93 -33.48 21.94
N LEU A 324 39.93 -34.11 21.32
CA LEU A 324 38.53 -33.69 21.51
C LEU A 324 38.00 -34.28 22.82
N ALA A 325 37.43 -33.43 23.65
CA ALA A 325 36.64 -33.86 24.79
C ALA A 325 35.34 -34.50 24.27
N GLN A 326 35.06 -35.74 24.69
CA GLN A 326 33.76 -36.33 24.39
C GLN A 326 32.65 -35.45 24.94
N ALA A 327 31.66 -35.10 24.11
CA ALA A 327 30.47 -34.38 24.53
C ALA A 327 29.73 -35.26 25.54
N ALA A 328 29.62 -34.82 26.81
CA ALA A 328 28.69 -35.42 27.74
C ALA A 328 27.29 -35.09 27.24
N VAL A 329 26.59 -36.07 26.69
CA VAL A 329 25.15 -36.00 26.42
C VAL A 329 24.46 -35.95 27.78
N THR A 330 24.10 -34.76 28.23
CA THR A 330 23.17 -34.63 29.38
C THR A 330 21.76 -34.84 28.84
N PRO A 331 21.11 -35.97 29.17
CA PRO A 331 19.69 -36.07 28.84
C PRO A 331 18.91 -35.05 29.65
N VAL A 332 18.21 -34.17 28.99
CA VAL A 332 17.19 -33.34 29.62
C VAL A 332 16.13 -34.27 30.17
N ALA A 333 16.13 -34.48 31.50
CA ALA A 333 15.08 -35.21 32.23
C ALA A 333 13.79 -34.44 32.00
N GLY A 334 12.85 -35.09 31.30
CA GLY A 334 11.49 -34.63 31.19
C GLY A 334 10.86 -34.56 32.59
N SER A 335 10.33 -33.43 32.95
CA SER A 335 9.38 -33.28 34.03
C SER A 335 7.97 -33.27 33.44
N GLN A 336 7.28 -34.43 33.61
CA GLN A 336 5.85 -34.50 33.75
C GLN A 336 5.53 -34.40 35.27
N PRO A 337 4.31 -34.12 35.69
CA PRO A 337 3.07 -33.95 34.94
C PRO A 337 2.58 -32.49 34.80
#